data_8e3cfb91e4a159b9ca8282e97d437e0f
#
_entry.id   8e3cfb91e4a159b9ca8282e97d437e0f
#
_cell.length_a   1.000
_cell.length_b   1.000
_cell.length_c   1.000
_cell.angle_alpha   90.00
_cell.angle_beta   90.00
_cell.angle_gamma   90.00
#
_symmetry.space_group_name_H-M   'P 1'
#
loop_
_entity.id
_entity.type
_entity.pdbx_description
1 polymer ?
#
loop_
_entity_poly.entity_id
_entity_poly.type
_entity_poly.pdbx_seq_one_letter_code
_entity_poly.pdbx_strand_id
1 'polypeptide(L)'
;MSYLYGKSIGEEARYRKKDILLGPGVNIYRTPLNGRNFEYMGEDPYLSSMMVVPYIKGVQENGVAACVKHYALNNQEFNRHTTNVHLSDRALYEIYLPAFKAAVQEGGAWAIMGAYNLYSFSEDTDSGKLYKTQHACHNKRLLQDILRKEWGFDGVVVSDWGGVHDTFQAISNGLDLSLIHI
;
A
#
# COMPACT_ATOMS: atom_id res chain seq x y z
N MET A 1 5.12 -22.04 -3.20
CA MET A 1 3.64 -21.98 -3.17
C MET A 1 3.13 -20.61 -3.59
N SER A 2 3.54 -19.51 -2.94
CA SER A 2 3.06 -18.13 -3.23
C SER A 2 3.21 -17.72 -4.71
N TYR A 3 4.33 -18.04 -5.36
CA TYR A 3 4.53 -17.82 -6.80
C TYR A 3 3.48 -18.54 -7.66
N LEU A 4 3.23 -19.81 -7.40
CA LEU A 4 2.24 -20.59 -8.18
C LEU A 4 0.83 -20.03 -8.01
N TYR A 5 0.49 -19.62 -6.80
CA TYR A 5 -0.78 -18.96 -6.53
C TYR A 5 -0.91 -17.63 -7.29
N GLY A 6 0.13 -16.78 -7.22
CA GLY A 6 0.17 -15.52 -7.99
C GLY A 6 0.07 -15.77 -9.49
N LYS A 7 0.78 -16.78 -10.01
CA LYS A 7 0.75 -17.15 -11.43
C LYS A 7 -0.66 -17.55 -11.87
N SER A 8 -1.32 -18.43 -11.14
CA SER A 8 -2.68 -18.90 -11.48
C SER A 8 -3.71 -17.76 -11.47
N ILE A 9 -3.64 -16.85 -10.47
CA ILE A 9 -4.52 -15.67 -10.44
C ILE A 9 -4.19 -14.70 -11.58
N GLY A 10 -2.92 -14.52 -11.91
CA GLY A 10 -2.48 -13.71 -13.04
C GLY A 10 -3.00 -14.24 -14.39
N GLU A 11 -2.92 -15.56 -14.60
CA GLU A 11 -3.48 -16.22 -15.78
C GLU A 11 -5.00 -16.00 -15.87
N GLU A 12 -5.72 -16.18 -14.79
CA GLU A 12 -7.17 -15.95 -14.74
C GLU A 12 -7.53 -14.48 -15.00
N ALA A 13 -6.80 -13.55 -14.41
CA ALA A 13 -6.99 -12.11 -14.63
C ALA A 13 -6.77 -11.75 -16.11
N ARG A 14 -5.69 -12.25 -16.72
CA ARG A 14 -5.40 -12.03 -18.13
C ARG A 14 -6.47 -12.64 -19.03
N TYR A 15 -6.90 -13.86 -18.76
CA TYR A 15 -8.00 -14.51 -19.49
C TYR A 15 -9.29 -13.66 -19.45
N ARG A 16 -9.56 -13.02 -18.31
CA ARG A 16 -10.69 -12.09 -18.12
C ARG A 16 -10.42 -10.68 -18.66
N LYS A 17 -9.31 -10.46 -19.37
CA LYS A 17 -8.92 -9.17 -19.96
C LYS A 17 -8.78 -8.07 -18.91
N LYS A 18 -8.20 -8.39 -17.74
CA LYS A 18 -7.86 -7.43 -16.70
C LYS A 18 -6.37 -7.12 -16.75
N ASP A 19 -6.05 -5.83 -16.69
CA ASP A 19 -4.66 -5.35 -16.76
C ASP A 19 -4.04 -5.12 -15.38
N ILE A 20 -4.89 -4.89 -14.36
CA ILE A 20 -4.45 -4.69 -12.97
C ILE A 20 -5.25 -5.62 -12.06
N LEU A 21 -4.54 -6.42 -11.27
CA LEU A 21 -5.09 -7.21 -10.17
C LEU A 21 -4.97 -6.40 -8.87
N LEU A 22 -6.10 -6.13 -8.18
CA LEU A 22 -6.13 -5.39 -6.92
C LEU A 22 -5.69 -6.27 -5.74
N GLY A 23 -4.44 -6.62 -5.72
CA GLY A 23 -3.78 -7.49 -4.75
C GLY A 23 -2.30 -7.69 -5.09
N PRO A 24 -1.55 -8.27 -4.13
CA PRO A 24 -1.99 -8.82 -2.85
C PRO A 24 -2.21 -7.77 -1.77
N GLY A 25 -3.02 -8.12 -0.75
CA GLY A 25 -3.09 -7.38 0.50
C GLY A 25 -1.97 -7.80 1.45
N VAL A 26 -1.26 -6.83 2.03
CA VAL A 26 -0.07 -7.10 2.88
C VAL A 26 -0.07 -6.34 4.21
N ASN A 27 -1.19 -5.76 4.63
CA ASN A 27 -1.27 -5.12 5.92
C ASN A 27 -1.08 -6.15 7.06
N ILE A 28 -0.33 -5.78 8.06
CA ILE A 28 -0.01 -6.67 9.20
C ILE A 28 -1.25 -6.86 10.08
N TYR A 29 -1.52 -8.10 10.51
CA TYR A 29 -2.57 -8.43 11.47
C TYR A 29 -2.26 -7.79 12.82
N ARG A 30 -2.88 -6.65 13.09
CA ARG A 30 -2.71 -5.93 14.35
C ARG A 30 -3.67 -6.46 15.41
N THR A 31 -4.87 -6.80 15.00
CA THR A 31 -5.95 -7.31 15.86
C THR A 31 -6.80 -8.31 15.08
N PRO A 32 -7.33 -9.36 15.74
CA PRO A 32 -8.26 -10.29 15.11
C PRO A 32 -9.52 -9.61 14.59
N LEU A 33 -9.91 -8.49 15.18
CA LEU A 33 -11.13 -7.74 14.86
C LEU A 33 -10.96 -6.71 13.74
N ASN A 34 -9.85 -6.73 13.01
CA ASN A 34 -9.60 -5.79 11.91
C ASN A 34 -10.75 -5.75 10.88
N GLY A 35 -11.33 -6.89 10.53
CA GLY A 35 -12.38 -7.01 9.52
C GLY A 35 -11.90 -7.45 8.15
N ARG A 36 -10.60 -7.33 7.83
CA ARG A 36 -10.00 -7.71 6.54
C ARG A 36 -8.78 -8.64 6.65
N ASN A 37 -8.54 -9.24 7.79
CA ASN A 37 -7.41 -10.17 7.96
C ASN A 37 -7.45 -11.35 6.98
N PHE A 38 -8.64 -11.75 6.51
CA PHE A 38 -8.80 -12.87 5.57
C PHE A 38 -8.09 -12.68 4.24
N GLU A 39 -7.79 -11.45 3.83
CA GLU A 39 -7.11 -11.14 2.57
C GLU A 39 -5.63 -10.74 2.73
N TYR A 40 -5.12 -10.66 3.95
CA TYR A 40 -3.75 -10.28 4.23
C TYR A 40 -2.87 -11.49 4.51
N MET A 41 -1.53 -11.32 4.48
CA MET A 41 -0.56 -12.42 4.54
C MET A 41 -0.19 -12.87 5.96
N GLY A 42 -0.53 -12.09 6.99
CA GLY A 42 -0.25 -12.49 8.37
C GLY A 42 0.19 -11.36 9.29
N GLU A 43 0.65 -11.74 10.47
CA GLU A 43 1.10 -10.82 11.53
C GLU A 43 2.63 -10.58 11.51
N ASP A 44 3.38 -11.44 10.83
CA ASP A 44 4.84 -11.39 10.75
C ASP A 44 5.28 -10.59 9.52
N PRO A 45 5.96 -9.44 9.70
CA PRO A 45 6.42 -8.60 8.58
C PRO A 45 7.48 -9.30 7.72
N TYR A 46 8.31 -10.17 8.29
CA TYR A 46 9.30 -10.92 7.52
C TYR A 46 8.64 -11.97 6.63
N LEU A 47 7.75 -12.79 7.20
CA LEU A 47 7.00 -13.79 6.43
C LEU A 47 6.18 -13.12 5.31
N SER A 48 5.49 -12.04 5.62
CA SER A 48 4.73 -11.28 4.62
C SER A 48 5.63 -10.76 3.49
N SER A 49 6.82 -10.27 3.81
CA SER A 49 7.81 -9.84 2.83
C SER A 49 8.28 -11.00 1.94
N MET A 50 8.57 -12.15 2.52
CA MET A 50 8.99 -13.34 1.78
C MET A 50 7.89 -13.92 0.88
N MET A 51 6.63 -13.75 1.25
CA MET A 51 5.49 -14.26 0.48
C MET A 51 5.05 -13.30 -0.63
N VAL A 52 5.11 -11.99 -0.42
CA VAL A 52 4.63 -11.01 -1.39
C VAL A 52 5.48 -10.98 -2.65
N VAL A 53 6.79 -11.11 -2.54
CA VAL A 53 7.73 -11.05 -3.66
C VAL A 53 7.43 -12.11 -4.74
N PRO A 54 7.40 -13.41 -4.41
CA PRO A 54 7.08 -14.44 -5.42
C PRO A 54 5.63 -14.35 -5.91
N TYR A 55 4.68 -13.89 -5.08
CA TYR A 55 3.30 -13.65 -5.52
C TYR A 55 3.25 -12.63 -6.66
N ILE A 56 3.88 -11.46 -6.47
CA ILE A 56 3.93 -10.39 -7.47
C ILE A 56 4.57 -10.89 -8.77
N LYS A 57 5.70 -11.57 -8.67
CA LYS A 57 6.40 -12.13 -9.85
C LYS A 57 5.50 -13.09 -10.63
N GLY A 58 4.76 -13.95 -9.93
CA GLY A 58 3.81 -14.86 -10.57
C GLY A 58 2.66 -14.14 -11.28
N VAL A 59 2.07 -13.12 -10.67
CA VAL A 59 1.02 -12.30 -11.30
C VAL A 59 1.55 -11.60 -12.55
N GLN A 60 2.68 -10.92 -12.42
CA GLN A 60 3.22 -10.04 -13.46
C GLN A 60 3.83 -10.78 -14.64
N GLU A 61 4.21 -12.05 -14.48
CA GLU A 61 4.60 -12.92 -15.59
C GLU A 61 3.53 -13.03 -16.67
N ASN A 62 2.28 -12.85 -16.30
CA ASN A 62 1.14 -12.87 -17.22
C ASN A 62 0.83 -11.50 -17.85
N GLY A 63 1.68 -10.50 -17.66
CA GLY A 63 1.45 -9.14 -18.12
C GLY A 63 0.29 -8.43 -17.41
N VAL A 64 -0.03 -8.83 -16.17
CA VAL A 64 -1.03 -8.21 -15.30
C VAL A 64 -0.30 -7.50 -14.16
N ALA A 65 -0.58 -6.22 -13.93
CA ALA A 65 0.01 -5.50 -12.81
C ALA A 65 -0.52 -6.03 -11.47
N ALA A 66 0.39 -6.39 -10.56
CA ALA A 66 0.02 -6.60 -9.15
C ALA A 66 -0.08 -5.24 -8.46
N CYS A 67 -1.27 -4.91 -7.92
CA CYS A 67 -1.52 -3.69 -7.17
C CYS A 67 -1.51 -4.00 -5.66
N VAL A 68 -0.36 -3.83 -5.04
CA VAL A 68 -0.16 -4.17 -3.63
C VAL A 68 -0.90 -3.19 -2.72
N LYS A 69 -1.61 -3.70 -1.71
CA LYS A 69 -2.55 -2.90 -0.93
C LYS A 69 -2.58 -3.27 0.56
N HIS A 70 -3.06 -2.40 1.43
CA HIS A 70 -3.41 -0.98 1.28
C HIS A 70 -2.32 -0.14 1.90
N TYR A 71 -1.68 0.69 1.13
CA TYR A 71 -0.51 1.48 1.52
C TYR A 71 -0.93 2.82 2.14
N ALA A 72 -0.74 3.05 3.42
CA ALA A 72 -0.28 2.11 4.42
C ALA A 72 -1.11 2.28 5.71
N LEU A 73 -0.95 1.32 6.63
CA LEU A 73 -1.51 1.42 7.98
C LEU A 73 -3.04 1.19 8.08
N ASN A 74 -3.66 0.55 7.10
CA ASN A 74 -5.07 0.15 7.18
C ASN A 74 -5.20 -1.15 8.00
N ASN A 75 -5.13 -1.01 9.32
CA ASN A 75 -5.17 -2.13 10.27
C ASN A 75 -6.47 -2.19 11.07
N GLN A 76 -7.48 -1.42 10.66
CA GLN A 76 -8.81 -1.36 11.25
C GLN A 76 -9.83 -0.91 10.21
N GLU A 77 -10.90 -1.68 10.04
CA GLU A 77 -12.00 -1.32 9.11
C GLU A 77 -13.05 -0.42 9.74
N PHE A 78 -13.28 -0.55 11.05
CA PHE A 78 -14.22 0.32 11.75
C PHE A 78 -13.75 1.77 11.69
N ASN A 79 -14.61 2.65 11.18
CA ASN A 79 -14.32 4.08 10.97
C ASN A 79 -13.04 4.35 10.14
N ARG A 80 -12.68 3.48 9.19
CA ARG A 80 -11.43 3.55 8.42
C ARG A 80 -11.17 4.89 7.73
N HIS A 81 -12.21 5.63 7.32
CA HIS A 81 -12.08 6.94 6.68
C HIS A 81 -11.73 8.08 7.66
N THR A 82 -11.91 7.86 8.96
CA THR A 82 -11.67 8.87 10.00
C THR A 82 -10.64 8.43 11.04
N THR A 83 -10.24 7.16 10.99
CA THR A 83 -9.20 6.63 11.89
C THR A 83 -7.87 7.31 11.60
N ASN A 84 -7.33 8.00 12.62
CA ASN A 84 -6.00 8.62 12.54
C ASN A 84 -4.97 7.74 13.23
N VAL A 85 -3.99 7.28 12.47
CA VAL A 85 -2.94 6.39 12.95
C VAL A 85 -1.76 7.19 13.47
N HIS A 86 -1.34 6.88 14.69
CA HIS A 86 -0.15 7.41 15.34
C HIS A 86 0.81 6.27 15.67
N LEU A 87 2.04 6.38 15.26
CA LEU A 87 3.08 5.40 15.57
C LEU A 87 4.47 6.04 15.49
N SER A 88 5.45 5.38 16.11
CA SER A 88 6.84 5.78 15.97
C SER A 88 7.40 5.39 14.60
N ASP A 89 8.44 6.07 14.15
CA ASP A 89 9.15 5.71 12.92
C ASP A 89 9.70 4.29 13.00
N ARG A 90 10.17 3.88 14.17
CA ARG A 90 10.61 2.50 14.39
C ARG A 90 9.52 1.49 14.06
N ALA A 91 8.31 1.69 14.61
CA ALA A 91 7.19 0.79 14.31
C ALA A 91 6.79 0.84 12.82
N LEU A 92 6.79 2.03 12.22
CA LEU A 92 6.50 2.20 10.80
C LEU A 92 7.46 1.37 9.93
N TYR A 93 8.77 1.53 10.12
CA TYR A 93 9.79 0.90 9.28
C TYR A 93 10.09 -0.56 9.62
N GLU A 94 9.89 -0.99 10.87
CA GLU A 94 10.21 -2.36 11.27
C GLU A 94 9.00 -3.32 11.16
N ILE A 95 7.76 -2.80 11.22
CA ILE A 95 6.56 -3.64 11.28
C ILE A 95 5.65 -3.42 10.06
N TYR A 96 5.27 -2.17 9.76
CA TYR A 96 4.18 -1.91 8.82
C TYR A 96 4.62 -1.72 7.37
N LEU A 97 5.84 -1.29 7.12
CA LEU A 97 6.35 -1.03 5.78
C LEU A 97 7.16 -2.17 5.15
N PRO A 98 7.75 -3.14 5.86
CA PRO A 98 8.67 -4.11 5.25
C PRO A 98 8.08 -4.89 4.08
N ALA A 99 6.83 -5.36 4.18
CA ALA A 99 6.19 -6.10 3.10
C ALA A 99 5.96 -5.23 1.85
N PHE A 100 5.61 -3.95 2.02
CA PHE A 100 5.49 -3.00 0.90
C PHE A 100 6.85 -2.70 0.28
N LYS A 101 7.89 -2.51 1.10
CA LYS A 101 9.25 -2.29 0.62
C LYS A 101 9.74 -3.48 -0.21
N ALA A 102 9.58 -4.70 0.29
CA ALA A 102 9.92 -5.92 -0.44
C ALA A 102 9.12 -6.05 -1.74
N ALA A 103 7.82 -5.72 -1.71
CA ALA A 103 6.97 -5.71 -2.90
C ALA A 103 7.51 -4.79 -4.00
N VAL A 104 7.98 -3.59 -3.63
CA VAL A 104 8.55 -2.61 -4.56
C VAL A 104 9.94 -3.04 -5.02
N GLN A 105 10.88 -3.21 -4.08
CA GLN A 105 12.30 -3.33 -4.40
C GLN A 105 12.72 -4.72 -4.88
N GLU A 106 12.08 -5.77 -4.39
CA GLU A 106 12.41 -7.15 -4.73
C GLU A 106 11.35 -7.80 -5.64
N GLY A 107 10.08 -7.47 -5.40
CA GLY A 107 8.95 -7.96 -6.20
C GLY A 107 8.79 -7.23 -7.52
N GLY A 108 9.24 -5.99 -7.61
CA GLY A 108 9.05 -5.13 -8.78
C GLY A 108 7.57 -4.84 -9.06
N ALA A 109 6.79 -4.57 -8.03
CA ALA A 109 5.35 -4.28 -8.17
C ALA A 109 5.10 -3.12 -9.14
N TRP A 110 4.14 -3.26 -10.05
CA TRP A 110 3.79 -2.21 -11.02
C TRP A 110 2.76 -1.24 -10.50
N ALA A 111 2.01 -1.61 -9.47
CA ALA A 111 1.02 -0.73 -8.86
C ALA A 111 0.98 -0.86 -7.33
N ILE A 112 0.60 0.23 -6.67
CA ILE A 112 0.35 0.30 -5.23
C ILE A 112 -1.00 0.98 -5.01
N MET A 113 -1.83 0.45 -4.10
CA MET A 113 -3.09 1.09 -3.72
C MET A 113 -2.95 1.76 -2.36
N GLY A 114 -3.26 3.06 -2.32
CA GLY A 114 -3.30 3.83 -1.08
C GLY A 114 -4.44 3.39 -0.15
N ALA A 115 -4.25 3.61 1.14
CA ALA A 115 -5.21 3.24 2.17
C ALA A 115 -6.18 4.38 2.52
N TYR A 116 -7.27 4.05 3.24
CA TYR A 116 -8.28 5.03 3.63
C TYR A 116 -7.90 5.92 4.82
N ASN A 117 -7.13 5.36 5.76
CA ASN A 117 -6.87 5.98 7.05
C ASN A 117 -6.07 7.29 6.94
N LEU A 118 -6.24 8.11 7.97
CA LEU A 118 -5.35 9.22 8.24
C LEU A 118 -4.05 8.71 8.88
N TYR A 119 -2.95 9.38 8.60
CA TYR A 119 -1.67 9.16 9.25
C TYR A 119 -1.06 10.48 9.68
N SER A 120 -0.74 10.58 10.98
CA SER A 120 -0.05 11.72 11.56
C SER A 120 1.46 11.48 11.61
N PHE A 121 2.22 12.38 11.02
CA PHE A 121 3.68 12.33 10.97
C PHE A 121 4.29 13.69 11.33
N SER A 122 5.55 13.68 11.75
CA SER A 122 6.29 14.91 12.01
C SER A 122 7.18 15.27 10.82
N GLU A 123 7.23 16.54 10.48
CA GLU A 123 8.26 17.11 9.61
C GLU A 123 9.17 17.99 10.46
N ASP A 124 10.49 17.83 10.28
CA ASP A 124 11.45 18.75 10.86
C ASP A 124 11.46 20.02 10.00
N THR A 125 11.29 21.17 10.62
CA THR A 125 11.34 22.48 9.99
C THR A 125 12.37 23.34 10.72
N ASP A 126 12.80 24.44 10.13
CA ASP A 126 13.74 25.39 10.75
C ASP A 126 13.19 25.97 12.08
N SER A 127 11.87 25.92 12.27
CA SER A 127 11.19 26.40 13.48
C SER A 127 10.86 25.30 14.48
N GLY A 128 11.22 24.02 14.20
CA GLY A 128 10.94 22.86 15.05
C GLY A 128 10.17 21.76 14.32
N LYS A 129 9.56 20.84 15.12
CA LYS A 129 8.75 19.75 14.55
C LYS A 129 7.32 20.20 14.29
N LEU A 130 6.93 20.16 13.02
CA LEU A 130 5.54 20.35 12.62
C LEU A 130 4.86 18.99 12.44
N TYR A 131 3.75 18.78 13.12
CA TYR A 131 2.92 17.60 12.93
C TYR A 131 1.89 17.84 11.84
N LYS A 132 1.84 16.93 10.88
CA LYS A 132 0.84 16.92 9.80
C LYS A 132 0.02 15.65 9.84
N THR A 133 -1.27 15.79 9.54
CA THR A 133 -2.20 14.68 9.39
C THR A 133 -2.77 14.69 7.99
N GLN A 134 -2.61 13.60 7.27
CA GLN A 134 -3.12 13.46 5.90
C GLN A 134 -3.66 12.05 5.70
N HIS A 135 -4.66 11.90 4.84
CA HIS A 135 -5.11 10.57 4.39
C HIS A 135 -4.00 9.86 3.60
N ALA A 136 -3.86 8.56 3.77
CA ALA A 136 -2.79 7.79 3.16
C ALA A 136 -2.72 7.96 1.64
N CYS A 137 -3.88 8.07 0.95
CA CYS A 137 -3.96 8.30 -0.49
C CYS A 137 -3.39 9.65 -0.97
N HIS A 138 -3.12 10.58 -0.07
CA HIS A 138 -2.46 11.85 -0.42
C HIS A 138 -1.43 12.29 0.63
N ASN A 139 -0.91 11.35 1.41
CA ASN A 139 0.09 11.60 2.43
C ASN A 139 1.47 11.79 1.79
N LYS A 140 2.03 13.00 1.94
CA LYS A 140 3.34 13.36 1.37
C LYS A 140 4.45 12.43 1.82
N ARG A 141 4.52 12.12 3.13
CA ARG A 141 5.58 11.26 3.66
C ARG A 141 5.51 9.85 3.09
N LEU A 142 4.30 9.26 3.02
CA LEU A 142 4.14 7.92 2.50
C LEU A 142 4.43 7.87 0.99
N LEU A 143 3.78 8.72 0.20
CA LEU A 143 3.81 8.63 -1.26
C LEU A 143 5.09 9.20 -1.86
N GLN A 144 5.50 10.43 -1.45
CA GLN A 144 6.68 11.05 -2.03
C GLN A 144 7.97 10.64 -1.34
N ASP A 145 8.03 10.80 -0.01
CA ASP A 145 9.32 10.71 0.66
C ASP A 145 9.75 9.23 0.80
N ILE A 146 8.85 8.33 1.19
CA ILE A 146 9.16 6.91 1.35
C ILE A 146 9.01 6.17 0.01
N LEU A 147 7.81 6.15 -0.58
CA LEU A 147 7.55 5.30 -1.74
C LEU A 147 8.36 5.70 -2.97
N ARG A 148 8.29 7.00 -3.37
CA ARG A 148 8.95 7.47 -4.58
C ARG A 148 10.45 7.70 -4.38
N LYS A 149 10.87 8.47 -3.35
CA LYS A 149 12.26 8.90 -3.20
C LYS A 149 13.13 7.82 -2.55
N GLU A 150 12.69 7.26 -1.41
CA GLU A 150 13.51 6.30 -0.67
C GLU A 150 13.54 4.92 -1.36
N TRP A 151 12.37 4.42 -1.83
CA TRP A 151 12.29 3.09 -2.44
C TRP A 151 12.43 3.09 -3.95
N GLY A 152 12.34 4.23 -4.62
CA GLY A 152 12.48 4.36 -6.07
C GLY A 152 11.30 3.81 -6.86
N PHE A 153 10.09 3.80 -6.27
CA PHE A 153 8.90 3.29 -6.97
C PHE A 153 8.52 4.20 -8.14
N ASP A 154 8.49 3.66 -9.34
CA ASP A 154 8.14 4.33 -10.59
C ASP A 154 6.81 3.86 -11.21
N GLY A 155 6.15 2.90 -10.57
CA GLY A 155 4.85 2.39 -11.00
C GLY A 155 3.67 3.30 -10.64
N VAL A 156 2.45 2.78 -10.80
CA VAL A 156 1.20 3.53 -10.62
C VAL A 156 0.74 3.49 -9.17
N VAL A 157 0.46 4.65 -8.59
CA VAL A 157 -0.22 4.77 -7.30
C VAL A 157 -1.70 5.01 -7.51
N VAL A 158 -2.52 4.06 -7.07
CA VAL A 158 -3.99 4.09 -7.20
C VAL A 158 -4.61 4.41 -5.84
N SER A 159 -5.67 5.23 -5.79
CA SER A 159 -6.44 5.36 -4.56
C SER A 159 -7.32 4.13 -4.31
N ASP A 160 -7.65 3.85 -3.06
CA ASP A 160 -8.83 3.05 -2.78
C ASP A 160 -10.11 3.88 -3.08
N TRP A 161 -11.28 3.23 -3.26
CA TRP A 161 -12.53 3.89 -3.64
C TRP A 161 -12.98 4.93 -2.60
N GLY A 162 -13.07 6.19 -3.01
CA GLY A 162 -13.37 7.27 -2.08
C GLY A 162 -12.25 7.62 -1.09
N GLY A 163 -11.02 7.14 -1.30
CA GLY A 163 -9.87 7.41 -0.42
C GLY A 163 -9.23 8.78 -0.61
N VAL A 164 -9.60 9.51 -1.66
CA VAL A 164 -9.09 10.87 -1.93
C VAL A 164 -10.04 11.90 -1.36
N HIS A 165 -9.55 12.75 -0.48
CA HIS A 165 -10.31 13.82 0.16
C HIS A 165 -9.80 15.23 -0.20
N ASP A 166 -8.63 15.32 -0.86
CA ASP A 166 -8.02 16.55 -1.34
C ASP A 166 -7.27 16.26 -2.64
N THR A 167 -7.86 16.69 -3.77
CA THR A 167 -7.33 16.42 -5.10
C THR A 167 -5.98 17.09 -5.34
N PHE A 168 -5.79 18.31 -4.83
CA PHE A 168 -4.53 19.03 -5.00
C PHE A 168 -3.38 18.33 -4.26
N GLN A 169 -3.61 17.94 -3.00
CA GLN A 169 -2.62 17.18 -2.24
C GLN A 169 -2.35 15.81 -2.88
N ALA A 170 -3.38 15.12 -3.36
CA ALA A 170 -3.25 13.82 -4.00
C ALA A 170 -2.29 13.90 -5.20
N ILE A 171 -2.55 14.79 -6.14
CA ILE A 171 -1.72 14.99 -7.34
C ILE A 171 -0.31 15.45 -6.94
N SER A 172 -0.21 16.47 -6.08
CA SER A 172 1.08 17.04 -5.68
C SER A 172 1.95 16.05 -4.91
N ASN A 173 1.35 15.09 -4.21
CA ASN A 173 2.04 14.11 -3.40
C ASN A 173 2.24 12.74 -4.09
N GLY A 174 1.85 12.59 -5.38
CA GLY A 174 2.24 11.46 -6.20
C GLY A 174 1.21 10.34 -6.32
N LEU A 175 -0.08 10.64 -6.13
CA LEU A 175 -1.18 9.78 -6.57
C LEU A 175 -1.36 9.93 -8.09
N ASP A 176 -1.43 8.82 -8.82
CA ASP A 176 -1.57 8.83 -10.27
C ASP A 176 -3.00 8.58 -10.73
N LEU A 177 -3.76 7.75 -10.00
CA LEU A 177 -5.12 7.36 -10.38
C LEU A 177 -6.05 7.38 -9.16
N SER A 178 -7.13 8.17 -9.27
CA SER A 178 -8.20 8.19 -8.27
C SER A 178 -9.39 7.33 -8.73
N LEU A 179 -9.87 6.45 -7.86
CA LEU A 179 -11.07 5.63 -8.11
C LEU A 179 -12.38 6.32 -7.66
N ILE A 180 -12.38 7.63 -7.48
CA ILE A 180 -13.57 8.41 -7.12
C ILE A 180 -14.40 8.77 -8.38
N HIS A 181 -13.74 9.01 -9.50
CA HIS A 181 -14.31 9.63 -10.69
C HIS A 181 -14.40 8.66 -11.87
N ILE A 182 -14.76 7.44 -11.58
CA ILE A 182 -15.06 6.43 -12.62
C ILE A 182 -16.53 6.46 -12.95
#